data_6c33f62b34ef1eda43e2185545504b5e
#
_entry.id   6c33f62b34ef1eda43e2185545504b5e
#
_cell.length_a   1.000
_cell.length_b   1.000
_cell.length_c   1.000
_cell.angle_alpha   90.00
_cell.angle_beta   90.00
_cell.angle_gamma   90.00
#
_symmetry.space_group_name_H-M   'P 1'
#
loop_
_entity.id
_entity.type
_entity.pdbx_description
1 polymer ?
#
loop_
_entity_poly.entity_id
_entity_poly.type
_entity_poly.pdbx_seq_one_letter_code
_entity_poly.pdbx_strand_id
1 'polypeptide(L)'
;MSQLATETGALNLSQGFPSFNPPAGLTERISWHLNHGANQYAPMPGIPALREAIAEKTTRIQGRVLDANTEITVCTGATEGLFSAITAMVRAGDEVIVFDPAYDSYEPAITLAGGVTRHVPLLIDQNGYDFHPDWGRLRDTINDKTRLIVLNFPHNPTGAILSADDINTLADLIRDTDCYLLSDEVYEHIVFDGEPHRSLLSHDELWERSMVICSFGKTFHATGWKLGYCAAPAHLTTEFRKVHQFTTFAVSTPMQHGIADFLTSDPGFYETLPAFYQEKRDHFCRLLAESRFRLL
;
A
#
# COMPACT_ATOMS: atom_id res chain seq x y z
N MET A 1 5.82 20.75 8.35
CA MET A 1 6.29 20.18 9.65
C MET A 1 7.76 19.78 9.56
N SER A 2 8.22 19.00 8.56
CA SER A 2 9.64 18.59 8.46
C SER A 2 10.59 19.77 8.36
N GLN A 3 10.26 20.82 7.59
CA GLN A 3 11.05 22.04 7.53
C GLN A 3 11.13 22.73 8.92
N LEU A 4 10.03 22.84 9.64
CA LEU A 4 10.00 23.43 10.98
C LEU A 4 10.88 22.64 11.96
N ALA A 5 10.84 21.30 11.90
CA ALA A 5 11.74 20.47 12.72
C ALA A 5 13.21 20.75 12.43
N THR A 6 13.58 20.89 11.15
CA THR A 6 14.94 21.24 10.74
C THR A 6 15.35 22.64 11.24
N GLU A 7 14.48 23.64 11.07
CA GLU A 7 14.74 25.03 11.48
C GLU A 7 14.89 25.17 13.00
N THR A 8 14.18 24.36 13.77
CA THR A 8 14.20 24.40 15.25
C THR A 8 15.18 23.39 15.88
N GLY A 9 15.82 22.55 15.08
CA GLY A 9 16.67 21.46 15.57
C GLY A 9 15.90 20.37 16.34
N ALA A 10 14.58 20.27 16.13
CA ALA A 10 13.74 19.30 16.78
C ALA A 10 13.80 17.93 16.10
N LEU A 11 13.55 16.87 16.89
CA LEU A 11 13.36 15.54 16.34
C LEU A 11 12.08 15.50 15.50
N ASN A 12 12.21 15.16 14.23
CA ASN A 12 11.04 15.06 13.33
C ASN A 12 10.27 13.76 13.57
N LEU A 13 9.10 13.85 14.20
CA LEU A 13 8.15 12.75 14.40
C LEU A 13 6.89 12.91 13.54
N SER A 14 6.85 13.91 12.65
CA SER A 14 5.67 14.19 11.84
C SER A 14 5.61 13.42 10.54
N GLN A 15 6.72 12.84 10.11
CA GLN A 15 6.83 12.09 8.86
C GLN A 15 7.57 10.78 9.11
N GLY A 16 6.87 9.66 8.88
CA GLY A 16 7.42 8.32 9.07
C GLY A 16 8.29 7.88 7.89
N PHE A 17 9.59 7.98 8.03
CA PHE A 17 10.56 7.34 7.14
C PHE A 17 11.71 6.75 7.94
N PRO A 18 12.30 5.61 7.48
CA PRO A 18 13.41 4.98 8.16
C PRO A 18 14.64 5.88 8.21
N SER A 19 15.36 5.86 9.35
CA SER A 19 16.66 6.54 9.49
C SER A 19 17.84 5.66 9.08
N PHE A 20 17.61 4.44 8.67
CA PHE A 20 18.59 3.46 8.20
C PHE A 20 18.51 3.26 6.69
N ASN A 21 19.61 2.82 6.10
CA ASN A 21 19.77 2.69 4.67
C ASN A 21 19.02 1.47 4.10
N PRO A 22 18.71 1.49 2.79
CA PRO A 22 18.32 0.30 2.05
C PRO A 22 19.37 -0.82 2.16
N PRO A 23 19.01 -2.08 1.89
CA PRO A 23 19.96 -3.18 1.82
C PRO A 23 21.13 -2.88 0.87
N ALA A 24 22.38 -3.10 1.33
CA ALA A 24 23.57 -2.80 0.54
C ALA A 24 23.56 -3.52 -0.81
N GLY A 25 23.18 -4.81 -0.82
CA GLY A 25 23.08 -5.59 -2.05
C GLY A 25 22.06 -5.05 -3.06
N LEU A 26 21.01 -4.35 -2.60
CA LEU A 26 20.05 -3.68 -3.49
C LEU A 26 20.66 -2.41 -4.11
N THR A 27 21.33 -1.59 -3.30
CA THR A 27 21.98 -0.36 -3.79
C THR A 27 23.10 -0.66 -4.78
N GLU A 28 23.87 -1.73 -4.56
CA GLU A 28 24.91 -2.20 -5.48
C GLU A 28 24.33 -2.61 -6.85
N ARG A 29 23.23 -3.37 -6.87
CA ARG A 29 22.55 -3.77 -8.11
C ARG A 29 22.03 -2.56 -8.90
N ILE A 30 21.38 -1.61 -8.21
CA ILE A 30 20.90 -0.38 -8.86
C ILE A 30 22.08 0.40 -9.46
N SER A 31 23.18 0.56 -8.71
CA SER A 31 24.39 1.23 -9.19
C SER A 31 24.98 0.52 -10.40
N TRP A 32 24.96 -0.81 -10.39
CA TRP A 32 25.41 -1.59 -11.54
C TRP A 32 24.58 -1.27 -12.80
N HIS A 33 23.24 -1.33 -12.70
CA HIS A 33 22.34 -1.06 -13.82
C HIS A 33 22.45 0.38 -14.34
N LEU A 34 22.62 1.36 -13.45
CA LEU A 34 22.90 2.76 -13.84
C LEU A 34 24.14 2.88 -14.73
N ASN A 35 25.20 2.14 -14.39
CA ASN A 35 26.49 2.18 -15.11
C ASN A 35 26.52 1.27 -16.36
N HIS A 36 25.57 0.36 -16.52
CA HIS A 36 25.57 -0.64 -17.61
C HIS A 36 24.39 -0.49 -18.58
N GLY A 37 23.86 0.73 -18.72
CA GLY A 37 23.00 1.09 -19.85
C GLY A 37 21.49 0.99 -19.61
N ALA A 38 21.02 0.64 -18.41
CA ALA A 38 19.59 0.58 -18.08
C ALA A 38 19.00 2.00 -17.84
N ASN A 39 19.24 2.95 -18.75
CA ASN A 39 18.90 4.37 -18.55
C ASN A 39 17.85 4.91 -19.52
N GLN A 40 17.29 4.06 -20.39
CA GLN A 40 16.23 4.45 -21.30
C GLN A 40 14.85 4.05 -20.76
N TYR A 41 13.79 4.52 -21.38
CA TYR A 41 12.42 4.25 -20.94
C TYR A 41 12.13 2.75 -20.81
N ALA A 42 11.62 2.37 -19.66
CA ALA A 42 11.01 1.06 -19.47
C ALA A 42 9.65 0.99 -20.22
N PRO A 43 9.14 -0.21 -20.50
CA PRO A 43 7.73 -0.36 -20.88
C PRO A 43 6.79 0.26 -19.84
N MET A 44 5.68 0.84 -20.29
CA MET A 44 4.71 1.52 -19.42
C MET A 44 4.26 0.65 -18.21
N PRO A 45 3.95 -0.66 -18.36
CA PRO A 45 3.58 -1.48 -17.21
C PRO A 45 4.74 -1.84 -16.27
N GLY A 46 5.95 -1.44 -16.59
CA GLY A 46 7.19 -1.88 -15.95
C GLY A 46 7.91 -2.98 -16.73
N ILE A 47 9.18 -3.21 -16.38
CA ILE A 47 9.98 -4.25 -17.04
C ILE A 47 9.43 -5.66 -16.72
N PRO A 48 9.48 -6.61 -17.67
CA PRO A 48 8.98 -7.97 -17.44
C PRO A 48 9.59 -8.63 -16.20
N ALA A 49 10.93 -8.57 -16.06
CA ALA A 49 11.63 -9.19 -14.93
C ALA A 49 11.10 -8.74 -13.54
N LEU A 50 10.77 -7.45 -13.37
CA LEU A 50 10.20 -6.98 -12.09
C LEU A 50 8.77 -7.46 -11.90
N ARG A 51 7.94 -7.44 -12.95
CA ARG A 51 6.56 -7.91 -12.87
C ARG A 51 6.49 -9.41 -12.57
N GLU A 52 7.38 -10.20 -13.16
CA GLU A 52 7.53 -11.64 -12.88
C GLU A 52 7.99 -11.90 -11.45
N ALA A 53 8.97 -11.14 -10.95
CA ALA A 53 9.42 -11.23 -9.55
C ALA A 53 8.31 -10.84 -8.55
N ILE A 54 7.46 -9.86 -8.88
CA ILE A 54 6.28 -9.50 -8.09
C ILE A 54 5.26 -10.64 -8.09
N ALA A 55 4.96 -11.25 -9.24
CA ALA A 55 4.04 -12.38 -9.35
C ALA A 55 4.53 -13.57 -8.51
N GLU A 56 5.81 -13.89 -8.56
CA GLU A 56 6.42 -14.93 -7.75
C GLU A 56 6.34 -14.63 -6.25
N LYS A 57 6.68 -13.40 -5.84
CA LYS A 57 6.49 -12.93 -4.45
C LYS A 57 5.04 -13.11 -4.00
N THR A 58 4.07 -12.68 -4.80
CA THR A 58 2.65 -12.78 -4.47
C THR A 58 2.21 -14.23 -4.32
N THR A 59 2.63 -15.10 -5.23
CA THR A 59 2.35 -16.54 -5.14
C THR A 59 2.89 -17.14 -3.83
N ARG A 60 4.11 -16.76 -3.46
CA ARG A 60 4.76 -17.30 -2.25
C ARG A 60 4.11 -16.81 -0.96
N ILE A 61 3.73 -15.54 -0.87
CA ILE A 61 3.24 -14.95 0.38
C ILE A 61 1.73 -15.05 0.50
N GLN A 62 1.01 -14.81 -0.60
CA GLN A 62 -0.45 -14.69 -0.61
C GLN A 62 -1.15 -15.91 -1.22
N GLY A 63 -0.40 -16.84 -1.82
CA GLY A 63 -0.94 -18.03 -2.48
C GLY A 63 -1.64 -17.76 -3.82
N ARG A 64 -1.70 -16.50 -4.27
CA ARG A 64 -2.34 -16.14 -5.55
C ARG A 64 -1.33 -16.09 -6.68
N VAL A 65 -1.64 -16.81 -7.76
CA VAL A 65 -0.89 -16.74 -9.02
C VAL A 65 -1.44 -15.59 -9.84
N LEU A 66 -0.58 -14.59 -10.12
CA LEU A 66 -0.90 -13.44 -10.96
C LEU A 66 -0.26 -13.59 -12.35
N ASP A 67 -0.99 -13.17 -13.39
CA ASP A 67 -0.39 -12.95 -14.71
C ASP A 67 0.43 -11.63 -14.70
N ALA A 68 1.74 -11.76 -14.74
CA ALA A 68 2.66 -10.63 -14.75
C ALA A 68 2.41 -9.63 -15.89
N ASN A 69 1.79 -10.05 -17.00
CA ASN A 69 1.53 -9.19 -18.15
C ASN A 69 0.24 -8.38 -18.04
N THR A 70 -0.78 -8.96 -17.45
CA THR A 70 -2.13 -8.39 -17.47
C THR A 70 -2.61 -7.91 -16.10
N GLU A 71 -1.96 -8.31 -14.99
CA GLU A 71 -2.45 -8.05 -13.65
C GLU A 71 -1.50 -7.23 -12.76
N ILE A 72 -0.30 -6.91 -13.26
CA ILE A 72 0.71 -6.14 -12.51
C ILE A 72 1.16 -4.92 -13.29
N THR A 73 1.18 -3.76 -12.63
CA THR A 73 1.73 -2.50 -13.17
C THR A 73 2.65 -1.86 -12.15
N VAL A 74 3.87 -1.56 -12.55
CA VAL A 74 4.86 -0.84 -11.72
C VAL A 74 4.53 0.64 -11.70
N CYS A 75 4.54 1.25 -10.51
CA CYS A 75 4.11 2.63 -10.27
C CYS A 75 5.25 3.50 -9.73
N THR A 76 5.15 4.81 -9.90
CA THR A 76 6.06 5.79 -9.27
C THR A 76 5.71 5.96 -7.78
N GLY A 77 5.89 4.88 -7.03
CA GLY A 77 5.48 4.73 -5.63
C GLY A 77 3.97 4.59 -5.48
N ALA A 78 3.55 4.22 -4.27
CA ALA A 78 2.13 3.98 -3.98
C ALA A 78 1.25 5.23 -4.18
N THR A 79 1.75 6.44 -3.90
CA THR A 79 0.96 7.68 -4.06
C THR A 79 0.47 7.86 -5.49
N GLU A 80 1.33 7.60 -6.49
CA GLU A 80 0.91 7.66 -7.90
C GLU A 80 -0.05 6.51 -8.23
N GLY A 81 0.22 5.29 -7.72
CA GLY A 81 -0.67 4.16 -7.92
C GLY A 81 -2.08 4.40 -7.37
N LEU A 82 -2.18 4.95 -6.15
CA LEU A 82 -3.45 5.34 -5.53
C LEU A 82 -4.19 6.41 -6.33
N PHE A 83 -3.47 7.46 -6.76
CA PHE A 83 -4.03 8.53 -7.57
C PHE A 83 -4.56 7.99 -8.91
N SER A 84 -3.78 7.15 -9.59
CA SER A 84 -4.17 6.54 -10.86
C SER A 84 -5.37 5.61 -10.71
N ALA A 85 -5.42 4.80 -9.64
CA ALA A 85 -6.55 3.92 -9.34
C ALA A 85 -7.85 4.72 -9.08
N ILE A 86 -7.79 5.74 -8.22
CA ILE A 86 -8.94 6.60 -7.92
C ILE A 86 -9.43 7.29 -9.20
N THR A 87 -8.52 7.89 -9.97
CA THR A 87 -8.87 8.59 -11.22
C THR A 87 -9.44 7.62 -12.28
N ALA A 88 -8.98 6.38 -12.32
CA ALA A 88 -9.51 5.37 -13.24
C ALA A 88 -10.93 4.96 -12.89
N MET A 89 -11.28 4.88 -11.61
CA MET A 89 -12.52 4.29 -11.13
C MET A 89 -13.63 5.31 -10.83
N VAL A 90 -13.27 6.51 -10.36
CA VAL A 90 -14.21 7.52 -9.84
C VAL A 90 -14.63 8.49 -10.94
N ARG A 91 -15.90 8.83 -10.95
CA ARG A 91 -16.51 9.82 -11.85
C ARG A 91 -17.21 10.90 -11.03
N ALA A 92 -17.58 12.00 -11.69
CA ALA A 92 -18.28 13.09 -11.04
C ALA A 92 -19.59 12.62 -10.38
N GLY A 93 -19.70 12.84 -9.08
CA GLY A 93 -20.85 12.48 -8.27
C GLY A 93 -20.81 11.08 -7.65
N ASP A 94 -19.82 10.25 -7.99
CA ASP A 94 -19.57 8.98 -7.28
C ASP A 94 -19.15 9.23 -5.84
N GLU A 95 -19.59 8.37 -4.94
CA GLU A 95 -19.17 8.39 -3.54
C GLU A 95 -18.04 7.41 -3.30
N VAL A 96 -17.03 7.86 -2.56
CA VAL A 96 -15.88 7.06 -2.16
C VAL A 96 -15.79 7.01 -0.66
N ILE A 97 -15.83 5.82 -0.08
CA ILE A 97 -15.73 5.64 1.37
C ILE A 97 -14.26 5.50 1.76
N VAL A 98 -13.84 6.24 2.80
CA VAL A 98 -12.52 6.15 3.43
C VAL A 98 -12.67 5.93 4.92
N PHE A 99 -11.76 5.19 5.54
CA PHE A 99 -11.72 5.01 6.99
C PHE A 99 -10.86 6.11 7.63
N ASP A 100 -11.39 6.72 8.71
CA ASP A 100 -10.69 7.75 9.49
C ASP A 100 -10.01 7.17 10.73
N PRO A 101 -8.80 7.73 11.05
CA PRO A 101 -8.06 8.76 10.34
C PRO A 101 -7.50 8.28 9.01
N ALA A 102 -7.71 9.03 7.92
CA ALA A 102 -7.31 8.65 6.57
C ALA A 102 -5.95 9.24 6.17
N TYR A 103 -5.21 8.52 5.31
CA TYR A 103 -4.01 9.09 4.69
C TYR A 103 -4.39 10.29 3.80
N ASP A 104 -3.66 11.36 3.95
CA ASP A 104 -3.99 12.70 3.43
C ASP A 104 -4.07 12.81 1.91
N SER A 105 -3.62 11.83 1.15
CA SER A 105 -3.69 11.85 -0.31
C SER A 105 -5.00 11.29 -0.89
N TYR A 106 -5.82 10.58 -0.12
CA TYR A 106 -7.05 9.97 -0.67
C TYR A 106 -8.08 11.02 -1.04
N GLU A 107 -8.48 11.87 -0.10
CA GLU A 107 -9.54 12.86 -0.33
C GLU A 107 -9.20 13.86 -1.45
N PRO A 108 -7.98 14.41 -1.54
CA PRO A 108 -7.60 15.24 -2.69
C PRO A 108 -7.71 14.52 -4.04
N ALA A 109 -7.30 13.25 -4.12
CA ALA A 109 -7.41 12.46 -5.35
C ALA A 109 -8.89 12.21 -5.73
N ILE A 110 -9.73 11.88 -4.76
CA ILE A 110 -11.19 11.71 -4.93
C ILE A 110 -11.82 13.01 -5.44
N THR A 111 -11.50 14.14 -4.81
CA THR A 111 -12.02 15.46 -5.18
C THR A 111 -11.59 15.84 -6.60
N LEU A 112 -10.33 15.61 -6.97
CA LEU A 112 -9.82 15.88 -8.32
C LEU A 112 -10.50 15.00 -9.38
N ALA A 113 -10.89 13.78 -9.03
CA ALA A 113 -11.68 12.91 -9.91
C ALA A 113 -13.17 13.32 -10.01
N GLY A 114 -13.62 14.29 -9.20
CA GLY A 114 -15.02 14.74 -9.13
C GLY A 114 -15.89 13.93 -8.19
N GLY A 115 -15.31 13.01 -7.42
CA GLY A 115 -16.00 12.20 -6.43
C GLY A 115 -16.28 12.94 -5.12
N VAL A 116 -17.11 12.33 -4.28
CA VAL A 116 -17.49 12.82 -2.96
C VAL A 116 -16.98 11.83 -1.90
N THR A 117 -16.13 12.30 -1.00
CA THR A 117 -15.61 11.46 0.10
C THR A 117 -16.69 11.24 1.17
N ARG A 118 -16.82 9.99 1.63
CA ARG A 118 -17.63 9.57 2.78
C ARG A 118 -16.71 8.97 3.83
N HIS A 119 -16.74 9.54 5.02
CA HIS A 119 -15.87 9.16 6.13
C HIS A 119 -16.55 8.15 7.05
N VAL A 120 -15.85 7.05 7.32
CA VAL A 120 -16.25 6.04 8.30
C VAL A 120 -15.14 5.96 9.36
N PRO A 121 -15.39 6.39 10.61
CA PRO A 121 -14.35 6.34 11.63
C PRO A 121 -14.03 4.90 12.01
N LEU A 122 -12.74 4.63 12.29
CA LEU A 122 -12.37 3.42 13.00
C LEU A 122 -12.90 3.49 14.44
N LEU A 123 -13.33 2.37 14.97
CA LEU A 123 -13.68 2.22 16.37
C LEU A 123 -12.43 1.97 17.20
N ILE A 124 -12.46 2.41 18.46
CA ILE A 124 -11.46 2.07 19.45
C ILE A 124 -12.12 1.09 20.42
N ASP A 125 -11.43 0.01 20.77
CA ASP A 125 -11.92 -0.98 21.73
C ASP A 125 -12.20 -0.34 23.12
N GLN A 126 -12.92 -1.06 23.97
CA GLN A 126 -13.27 -0.58 25.33
C GLN A 126 -12.05 -0.32 26.21
N ASN A 127 -10.94 -0.97 25.94
CA ASN A 127 -9.67 -0.76 26.64
C ASN A 127 -8.94 0.48 26.12
N GLY A 128 -9.32 0.96 24.92
CA GLY A 128 -8.81 2.15 24.26
C GLY A 128 -7.39 1.96 23.68
N TYR A 129 -7.08 0.73 23.24
CA TYR A 129 -5.76 0.39 22.69
C TYR A 129 -5.82 -0.07 21.24
N ASP A 130 -6.88 -0.76 20.83
CA ASP A 130 -6.99 -1.35 19.51
C ASP A 130 -8.01 -0.63 18.63
N PHE A 131 -7.60 -0.31 17.42
CA PHE A 131 -8.49 0.26 16.42
C PHE A 131 -8.98 -0.86 15.48
N HIS A 132 -10.24 -0.79 15.10
CA HIS A 132 -10.85 -1.72 14.15
C HIS A 132 -11.91 -1.04 13.28
N PRO A 133 -12.24 -1.59 12.09
CA PRO A 133 -13.27 -1.03 11.22
C PRO A 133 -14.66 -1.06 11.85
N ASP A 134 -15.42 0.03 11.69
CA ASP A 134 -16.86 0.06 12.01
C ASP A 134 -17.66 -0.51 10.82
N TRP A 135 -17.79 -1.82 10.77
CA TRP A 135 -18.54 -2.52 9.72
C TRP A 135 -20.03 -2.19 9.72
N GLY A 136 -20.60 -1.85 10.87
CA GLY A 136 -21.99 -1.37 10.98
C GLY A 136 -22.14 -0.03 10.29
N ARG A 137 -21.26 0.90 10.60
CA ARG A 137 -21.24 2.23 9.96
C ARG A 137 -20.95 2.16 8.48
N LEU A 138 -20.04 1.27 8.06
CA LEU A 138 -19.76 1.02 6.64
C LEU A 138 -21.05 0.59 5.92
N ARG A 139 -21.77 -0.40 6.45
CA ARG A 139 -23.04 -0.89 5.89
C ARG A 139 -24.04 0.25 5.70
N ASP A 140 -24.20 1.10 6.72
CA ASP A 140 -25.16 2.21 6.70
C ASP A 140 -24.74 3.33 5.73
N THR A 141 -23.45 3.37 5.35
CA THR A 141 -22.91 4.39 4.45
C THR A 141 -22.98 3.96 2.99
N ILE A 142 -22.89 2.66 2.70
CA ILE A 142 -22.98 2.12 1.32
C ILE A 142 -24.37 2.43 0.75
N ASN A 143 -24.39 2.96 -0.48
CA ASN A 143 -25.61 3.27 -1.22
C ASN A 143 -25.35 3.18 -2.75
N ASP A 144 -26.36 3.44 -3.56
CA ASP A 144 -26.30 3.32 -5.03
C ASP A 144 -25.26 4.24 -5.72
N LYS A 145 -24.71 5.22 -5.00
CA LYS A 145 -23.64 6.11 -5.49
C LYS A 145 -22.27 5.65 -5.05
N THR A 146 -22.20 4.69 -4.13
CA THR A 146 -20.92 4.20 -3.63
C THR A 146 -20.18 3.44 -4.71
N ARG A 147 -19.09 4.02 -5.19
CA ARG A 147 -18.28 3.47 -6.27
C ARG A 147 -17.06 2.74 -5.76
N LEU A 148 -16.41 3.27 -4.72
CA LEU A 148 -15.13 2.79 -4.24
C LEU A 148 -15.07 2.81 -2.72
N ILE A 149 -14.47 1.80 -2.13
CA ILE A 149 -14.10 1.78 -0.72
C ILE A 149 -12.58 1.68 -0.66
N VAL A 150 -11.94 2.66 0.00
CA VAL A 150 -10.50 2.70 0.20
C VAL A 150 -10.17 2.09 1.55
N LEU A 151 -9.33 1.07 1.53
CA LEU A 151 -8.81 0.36 2.70
C LEU A 151 -7.32 0.65 2.83
N ASN A 152 -6.84 0.87 4.04
CA ASN A 152 -5.42 0.99 4.32
C ASN A 152 -5.07 0.13 5.55
N PHE A 153 -4.63 -1.10 5.29
CA PHE A 153 -4.25 -2.04 6.35
C PHE A 153 -3.01 -2.84 5.94
N PRO A 154 -1.98 -2.92 6.82
CA PRO A 154 -1.85 -2.29 8.13
C PRO A 154 -2.02 -0.77 8.06
N HIS A 155 -2.75 -0.21 9.03
CA HIS A 155 -3.32 1.13 8.94
C HIS A 155 -2.34 2.23 9.37
N ASN A 156 -2.23 3.27 8.57
CA ASN A 156 -1.54 4.50 8.93
C ASN A 156 -2.60 5.56 9.35
N PRO A 157 -2.61 6.06 10.61
CA PRO A 157 -1.51 5.99 11.59
C PRO A 157 -1.73 5.01 12.76
N THR A 158 -2.81 4.24 12.81
CA THR A 158 -3.20 3.53 14.04
C THR A 158 -2.50 2.20 14.26
N GLY A 159 -1.89 1.62 13.21
CA GLY A 159 -1.31 0.28 13.26
C GLY A 159 -2.32 -0.87 13.21
N ALA A 160 -3.62 -0.58 13.09
CA ALA A 160 -4.66 -1.59 12.97
C ALA A 160 -4.42 -2.54 11.79
N ILE A 161 -4.78 -3.79 11.97
CA ILE A 161 -4.75 -4.83 10.93
C ILE A 161 -6.14 -5.43 10.76
N LEU A 162 -6.37 -6.09 9.62
CA LEU A 162 -7.61 -6.85 9.42
C LEU A 162 -7.45 -8.29 9.94
N SER A 163 -8.47 -8.79 10.64
CA SER A 163 -8.63 -10.20 10.98
C SER A 163 -9.23 -11.00 9.82
N ALA A 164 -9.28 -12.33 9.96
CA ALA A 164 -10.00 -13.16 8.98
C ALA A 164 -11.50 -12.86 8.96
N ASP A 165 -12.08 -12.56 10.11
CA ASP A 165 -13.50 -12.21 10.22
C ASP A 165 -13.81 -10.85 9.59
N ASP A 166 -12.88 -9.89 9.64
CA ASP A 166 -13.01 -8.61 8.95
C ASP A 166 -13.05 -8.81 7.43
N ILE A 167 -12.17 -9.64 6.88
CA ILE A 167 -12.15 -9.97 5.44
C ILE A 167 -13.48 -10.61 5.02
N ASN A 168 -13.99 -11.58 5.78
CA ASN A 168 -15.27 -12.22 5.50
C ASN A 168 -16.44 -11.21 5.60
N THR A 169 -16.43 -10.37 6.63
CA THR A 169 -17.44 -9.32 6.83
C THR A 169 -17.44 -8.33 5.67
N LEU A 170 -16.29 -7.89 5.21
CA LEU A 170 -16.17 -7.02 4.04
C LEU A 170 -16.74 -7.70 2.79
N ALA A 171 -16.40 -8.97 2.54
CA ALA A 171 -16.90 -9.72 1.40
C ALA A 171 -18.45 -9.81 1.43
N ASP A 172 -19.03 -10.12 2.59
CA ASP A 172 -20.48 -10.18 2.77
C ASP A 172 -21.16 -8.82 2.53
N LEU A 173 -20.55 -7.73 3.01
CA LEU A 173 -21.10 -6.39 2.87
C LEU A 173 -21.16 -5.87 1.44
N ILE A 174 -20.20 -6.26 0.60
CA ILE A 174 -20.12 -5.74 -0.78
C ILE A 174 -20.64 -6.73 -1.83
N ARG A 175 -21.03 -7.95 -1.44
CA ARG A 175 -21.44 -9.01 -2.37
C ARG A 175 -22.54 -8.58 -3.33
N ASP A 176 -23.58 -7.95 -2.81
CA ASP A 176 -24.74 -7.50 -3.58
C ASP A 176 -24.65 -6.02 -4.01
N THR A 177 -23.43 -5.49 -4.11
CA THR A 177 -23.17 -4.11 -4.52
C THR A 177 -22.28 -4.04 -5.76
N ASP A 178 -22.27 -2.89 -6.44
CA ASP A 178 -21.33 -2.57 -7.52
C ASP A 178 -20.06 -1.86 -7.04
N CYS A 179 -19.77 -1.92 -5.74
CA CYS A 179 -18.59 -1.28 -5.14
C CYS A 179 -17.30 -1.99 -5.56
N TYR A 180 -16.30 -1.20 -5.87
CA TYR A 180 -14.91 -1.63 -6.02
C TYR A 180 -14.12 -1.36 -4.75
N LEU A 181 -12.95 -1.98 -4.63
CA LEU A 181 -12.04 -1.83 -3.51
C LEU A 181 -10.70 -1.28 -3.98
N LEU A 182 -10.14 -0.34 -3.23
CA LEU A 182 -8.75 0.08 -3.36
C LEU A 182 -8.05 -0.22 -2.05
N SER A 183 -7.15 -1.20 -2.08
CA SER A 183 -6.41 -1.63 -0.90
C SER A 183 -5.01 -1.05 -0.94
N ASP A 184 -4.73 -0.12 -0.04
CA ASP A 184 -3.39 0.41 0.21
C ASP A 184 -2.67 -0.49 1.21
N GLU A 185 -1.83 -1.38 0.69
CA GLU A 185 -1.10 -2.39 1.46
C GLU A 185 0.40 -2.06 1.57
N VAL A 186 0.76 -0.78 1.58
CA VAL A 186 2.17 -0.33 1.62
C VAL A 186 2.94 -0.84 2.83
N TYR A 187 2.25 -1.23 3.90
CA TYR A 187 2.82 -1.78 5.14
C TYR A 187 2.67 -3.30 5.26
N GLU A 188 2.42 -4.02 4.17
CA GLU A 188 2.18 -5.48 4.13
C GLU A 188 3.19 -6.33 4.93
N HIS A 189 4.41 -5.85 5.13
CA HIS A 189 5.48 -6.52 5.86
C HIS A 189 5.75 -5.92 7.26
N ILE A 190 4.94 -4.96 7.71
CA ILE A 190 5.07 -4.33 9.03
C ILE A 190 3.88 -4.77 9.89
N VAL A 191 3.92 -6.02 10.28
CA VAL A 191 2.97 -6.69 11.17
C VAL A 191 3.73 -7.27 12.36
N PHE A 192 3.07 -7.42 13.50
CA PHE A 192 3.69 -7.73 14.77
C PHE A 192 3.03 -8.94 15.45
N ASP A 193 3.71 -9.47 16.47
CA ASP A 193 3.18 -10.47 17.40
C ASP A 193 2.74 -11.78 16.72
N GLY A 194 3.34 -12.07 15.56
CA GLY A 194 3.05 -13.28 14.78
C GLY A 194 1.73 -13.20 13.98
N GLU A 195 1.04 -12.05 13.99
CA GLU A 195 -0.15 -11.87 13.17
C GLU A 195 0.21 -11.79 11.68
N PRO A 196 -0.51 -12.49 10.81
CA PRO A 196 -0.28 -12.41 9.37
C PRO A 196 -0.93 -11.14 8.78
N HIS A 197 -0.27 -10.54 7.78
CA HIS A 197 -0.95 -9.59 6.90
C HIS A 197 -2.01 -10.31 6.07
N ARG A 198 -3.22 -9.75 6.03
CA ARG A 198 -4.35 -10.28 5.26
C ARG A 198 -4.61 -9.38 4.06
N SER A 199 -4.02 -9.77 2.94
CA SER A 199 -4.20 -9.05 1.68
C SER A 199 -5.53 -9.40 1.03
N LEU A 200 -6.17 -8.43 0.36
CA LEU A 200 -7.32 -8.70 -0.49
C LEU A 200 -6.97 -9.62 -1.67
N LEU A 201 -5.69 -9.74 -2.02
CA LEU A 201 -5.20 -10.70 -3.01
C LEU A 201 -5.55 -12.15 -2.66
N SER A 202 -5.64 -12.49 -1.37
CA SER A 202 -5.86 -13.88 -0.92
C SER A 202 -7.32 -14.32 -0.95
N HIS A 203 -8.28 -13.42 -1.20
CA HIS A 203 -9.70 -13.71 -1.14
C HIS A 203 -10.34 -13.53 -2.52
N ASP A 204 -10.87 -14.62 -3.11
CA ASP A 204 -11.33 -14.64 -4.50
C ASP A 204 -12.41 -13.61 -4.82
N GLU A 205 -13.47 -13.52 -4.00
CA GLU A 205 -14.56 -12.57 -4.23
C GLU A 205 -14.11 -11.10 -4.12
N LEU A 206 -13.17 -10.81 -3.21
CA LEU A 206 -12.63 -9.45 -3.05
C LEU A 206 -11.65 -9.12 -4.17
N TRP A 207 -10.80 -10.08 -4.58
CA TRP A 207 -9.85 -9.89 -5.67
C TRP A 207 -10.51 -9.39 -6.95
N GLU A 208 -11.62 -10.03 -7.37
CA GLU A 208 -12.29 -9.71 -8.64
C GLU A 208 -12.71 -8.25 -8.78
N ARG A 209 -12.75 -7.50 -7.69
CA ARG A 209 -13.15 -6.09 -7.65
C ARG A 209 -12.15 -5.17 -6.95
N SER A 210 -10.91 -5.64 -6.75
CA SER A 210 -9.88 -4.92 -6.01
C SER A 210 -8.75 -4.42 -6.90
N MET A 211 -8.22 -3.24 -6.56
CA MET A 211 -6.88 -2.80 -6.91
C MET A 211 -6.04 -2.75 -5.64
N VAL A 212 -4.94 -3.50 -5.60
CA VAL A 212 -4.04 -3.57 -4.45
C VAL A 212 -2.77 -2.79 -4.76
N ILE A 213 -2.44 -1.82 -3.92
CA ILE A 213 -1.27 -0.96 -4.06
C ILE A 213 -0.23 -1.31 -3.01
N CYS A 214 0.98 -1.62 -3.45
CA CYS A 214 2.14 -1.92 -2.61
C CYS A 214 3.30 -0.97 -2.86
N SER A 215 4.23 -0.88 -1.90
CA SER A 215 5.36 0.05 -1.96
C SER A 215 6.69 -0.63 -1.65
N PHE A 216 7.61 -0.61 -2.60
CA PHE A 216 9.00 -1.00 -2.36
C PHE A 216 9.74 0.00 -1.46
N GLY A 217 9.28 1.26 -1.43
CA GLY A 217 9.84 2.28 -0.55
C GLY A 217 9.72 1.94 0.93
N LYS A 218 8.63 1.28 1.34
CA LYS A 218 8.43 0.81 2.71
C LYS A 218 9.16 -0.51 2.95
N THR A 219 9.07 -1.45 2.01
CA THR A 219 9.73 -2.76 2.09
C THR A 219 11.25 -2.65 2.16
N PHE A 220 11.86 -1.80 1.35
CA PHE A 220 13.33 -1.70 1.24
C PHE A 220 13.93 -0.45 1.91
N HIS A 221 13.18 0.24 2.77
CA HIS A 221 13.66 1.44 3.47
C HIS A 221 14.12 2.56 2.51
N ALA A 222 13.47 2.66 1.35
CA ALA A 222 13.87 3.51 0.23
C ALA A 222 12.72 4.42 -0.23
N THR A 223 12.09 5.12 0.71
CA THR A 223 10.88 5.92 0.45
C THR A 223 11.08 7.01 -0.61
N GLY A 224 12.30 7.53 -0.74
CA GLY A 224 12.67 8.53 -1.74
C GLY A 224 12.84 8.00 -3.16
N TRP A 225 12.93 6.68 -3.36
CA TRP A 225 13.09 6.11 -4.70
C TRP A 225 11.79 6.08 -5.49
N LYS A 226 10.67 6.21 -4.83
CA LYS A 226 9.35 6.30 -5.44
C LYS A 226 9.05 5.12 -6.38
N LEU A 227 9.14 3.89 -5.86
CA LEU A 227 8.79 2.68 -6.58
C LEU A 227 7.77 1.85 -5.80
N GLY A 228 6.76 1.37 -6.50
CA GLY A 228 5.70 0.51 -5.99
C GLY A 228 5.01 -0.21 -7.14
N TYR A 229 3.90 -0.87 -6.87
CA TYR A 229 3.11 -1.52 -7.91
C TYR A 229 1.63 -1.57 -7.56
N CYS A 230 0.81 -1.68 -8.59
CA CYS A 230 -0.59 -2.04 -8.53
C CYS A 230 -0.75 -3.49 -9.01
N ALA A 231 -1.44 -4.31 -8.21
CA ALA A 231 -1.92 -5.62 -8.62
C ALA A 231 -3.45 -5.59 -8.68
N ALA A 232 -4.03 -5.98 -9.80
CA ALA A 232 -5.48 -5.97 -10.03
C ALA A 232 -5.85 -6.98 -11.11
N PRO A 233 -7.09 -7.49 -11.15
CA PRO A 233 -7.60 -8.28 -12.26
C PRO A 233 -7.42 -7.57 -13.59
N ALA A 234 -7.26 -8.32 -14.68
CA ALA A 234 -6.92 -7.80 -16.00
C ALA A 234 -7.85 -6.68 -16.49
N HIS A 235 -9.15 -6.78 -16.19
CA HIS A 235 -10.14 -5.78 -16.59
C HIS A 235 -9.91 -4.45 -15.82
N LEU A 236 -9.61 -4.47 -14.54
CA LEU A 236 -9.28 -3.27 -13.75
C LEU A 236 -7.90 -2.72 -14.10
N THR A 237 -6.91 -3.59 -14.32
CA THR A 237 -5.58 -3.22 -14.79
C THR A 237 -5.64 -2.45 -16.12
N THR A 238 -6.55 -2.83 -17.02
CA THR A 238 -6.75 -2.12 -18.28
C THR A 238 -7.17 -0.66 -18.04
N GLU A 239 -8.11 -0.42 -17.13
CA GLU A 239 -8.57 0.94 -16.80
C GLU A 239 -7.51 1.73 -16.05
N PHE A 240 -6.82 1.10 -15.11
CA PHE A 240 -5.69 1.69 -14.39
C PHE A 240 -4.60 2.20 -15.35
N ARG A 241 -4.19 1.35 -16.30
CA ARG A 241 -3.13 1.66 -17.26
C ARG A 241 -3.47 2.82 -18.19
N LYS A 242 -4.75 3.06 -18.49
CA LYS A 242 -5.17 4.24 -19.28
C LYS A 242 -4.84 5.55 -18.58
N VAL A 243 -4.91 5.61 -17.24
CA VAL A 243 -4.53 6.78 -16.45
C VAL A 243 -3.02 6.81 -16.23
N HIS A 244 -2.44 5.69 -15.78
CA HIS A 244 -1.01 5.56 -15.51
C HIS A 244 -0.12 5.96 -16.70
N GLN A 245 -0.54 5.61 -17.93
CA GLN A 245 0.14 5.99 -19.18
C GLN A 245 0.40 7.50 -19.26
N PHE A 246 -0.52 8.33 -18.77
CA PHE A 246 -0.45 9.79 -18.92
C PHE A 246 -0.04 10.52 -17.62
N THR A 247 -0.05 9.82 -16.49
CA THR A 247 0.48 10.36 -15.23
C THR A 247 1.97 10.15 -15.09
N THR A 248 2.48 8.98 -15.50
CA THR A 248 3.88 8.58 -15.30
C THR A 248 4.59 8.24 -16.59
N PHE A 249 3.90 7.61 -17.54
CA PHE A 249 4.44 7.05 -18.79
C PHE A 249 5.39 5.86 -18.56
N ALA A 250 6.52 6.06 -17.88
CA ALA A 250 7.51 5.02 -17.57
C ALA A 250 8.18 5.30 -16.23
N VAL A 251 8.36 4.24 -15.45
CA VAL A 251 9.02 4.31 -14.15
C VAL A 251 10.52 4.08 -14.30
N SER A 252 11.33 4.58 -13.37
CA SER A 252 12.80 4.51 -13.39
C SER A 252 13.32 3.11 -13.70
N THR A 253 13.91 2.92 -14.87
CA THR A 253 14.40 1.64 -15.39
C THR A 253 15.48 1.00 -14.51
N PRO A 254 16.55 1.72 -14.09
CA PRO A 254 17.60 1.10 -13.28
C PRO A 254 17.10 0.65 -11.90
N MET A 255 16.15 1.38 -11.33
CA MET A 255 15.52 0.99 -10.06
C MET A 255 14.72 -0.31 -10.21
N GLN A 256 13.97 -0.44 -11.30
CA GLN A 256 13.20 -1.65 -11.58
C GLN A 256 14.12 -2.87 -11.74
N HIS A 257 15.20 -2.77 -12.49
CA HIS A 257 16.16 -3.86 -12.66
C HIS A 257 16.81 -4.23 -11.32
N GLY A 258 17.29 -3.25 -10.56
CA GLY A 258 17.94 -3.53 -9.28
C GLY A 258 17.00 -4.22 -8.28
N ILE A 259 15.71 -3.83 -8.24
CA ILE A 259 14.71 -4.49 -7.37
C ILE A 259 14.39 -5.90 -7.90
N ALA A 260 14.24 -6.09 -9.20
CA ALA A 260 14.02 -7.42 -9.78
C ALA A 260 15.13 -8.39 -9.41
N ASP A 261 16.38 -7.98 -9.61
CA ASP A 261 17.55 -8.77 -9.26
C ASP A 261 17.61 -9.08 -7.75
N PHE A 262 17.25 -8.10 -6.91
CA PHE A 262 17.26 -8.28 -5.46
C PHE A 262 16.17 -9.25 -5.00
N LEU A 263 14.94 -9.10 -5.49
CA LEU A 263 13.83 -10.01 -5.18
C LEU A 263 14.14 -11.46 -5.56
N THR A 264 14.82 -11.65 -6.69
CA THR A 264 15.20 -12.98 -7.17
C THR A 264 16.36 -13.58 -6.37
N SER A 265 17.34 -12.76 -5.96
CA SER A 265 18.55 -13.25 -5.27
C SER A 265 18.39 -13.37 -3.76
N ASP A 266 17.50 -12.58 -3.14
CA ASP A 266 17.20 -12.62 -1.71
C ASP A 266 15.66 -12.62 -1.50
N PRO A 267 15.02 -13.71 -1.92
CA PRO A 267 13.56 -13.82 -1.86
C PRO A 267 13.01 -13.87 -0.42
N GLY A 268 13.83 -14.16 0.57
CA GLY A 268 13.45 -14.20 1.99
C GLY A 268 13.57 -12.85 2.73
N PHE A 269 14.11 -11.81 2.10
CA PHE A 269 14.38 -10.54 2.78
C PHE A 269 13.15 -9.98 3.53
N TYR A 270 12.01 -9.90 2.87
CA TYR A 270 10.81 -9.33 3.49
C TYR A 270 10.19 -10.20 4.59
N GLU A 271 10.52 -11.48 4.68
CA GLU A 271 10.10 -12.36 5.78
C GLU A 271 10.81 -12.00 7.10
N THR A 272 11.93 -11.29 7.03
CA THR A 272 12.67 -10.81 8.20
C THR A 272 12.12 -9.49 8.76
N LEU A 273 11.34 -8.74 7.97
CA LEU A 273 10.88 -7.40 8.32
C LEU A 273 9.95 -7.34 9.54
N PRO A 274 8.98 -8.27 9.73
CA PRO A 274 8.14 -8.25 10.92
C PRO A 274 8.97 -8.29 12.22
N ALA A 275 9.90 -9.23 12.34
CA ALA A 275 10.77 -9.33 13.52
C ALA A 275 11.66 -8.10 13.69
N PHE A 276 12.24 -7.58 12.59
CA PHE A 276 13.07 -6.38 12.61
C PHE A 276 12.32 -5.14 13.12
N TYR A 277 11.10 -4.93 12.67
CA TYR A 277 10.29 -3.79 13.11
C TYR A 277 9.68 -4.01 14.48
N GLN A 278 9.34 -5.25 14.84
CA GLN A 278 8.85 -5.60 16.17
C GLN A 278 9.88 -5.28 17.25
N GLU A 279 11.16 -5.60 17.05
CA GLU A 279 12.23 -5.23 17.98
C GLU A 279 12.26 -3.72 18.23
N LYS A 280 12.11 -2.90 17.18
CA LYS A 280 12.09 -1.43 17.29
C LYS A 280 10.85 -0.93 18.02
N ARG A 281 9.67 -1.47 17.71
CA ARG A 281 8.42 -1.18 18.42
C ARG A 281 8.58 -1.48 19.91
N ASP A 282 9.03 -2.68 20.24
CA ASP A 282 9.15 -3.13 21.63
C ASP A 282 10.16 -2.30 22.40
N HIS A 283 11.26 -1.91 21.73
CA HIS A 283 12.24 -1.00 22.34
C HIS A 283 11.61 0.37 22.64
N PHE A 284 10.90 0.95 21.69
CA PHE A 284 10.21 2.24 21.84
C PHE A 284 9.12 2.19 22.92
N CYS A 285 8.31 1.13 22.94
CA CYS A 285 7.29 0.92 23.96
C CYS A 285 7.90 0.85 25.37
N ARG A 286 9.02 0.14 25.56
CA ARG A 286 9.73 0.09 26.85
C ARG A 286 10.22 1.47 27.31
N LEU A 287 10.73 2.29 26.39
CA LEU A 287 11.19 3.64 26.73
C LEU A 287 10.03 4.56 27.13
N LEU A 288 8.85 4.36 26.56
CA LEU A 288 7.68 5.16 26.88
C LEU A 288 6.90 4.66 28.10
N ALA A 289 7.10 3.42 28.54
CA ALA A 289 6.35 2.81 29.64
C ALA A 289 6.44 3.60 30.97
N GLU A 290 7.56 4.28 31.23
CA GLU A 290 7.75 5.13 32.39
C GLU A 290 7.44 6.61 32.15
N SER A 291 6.90 6.94 30.98
CA SER A 291 6.55 8.31 30.62
C SER A 291 5.08 8.62 30.94
N ARG A 292 4.68 9.88 30.72
CA ARG A 292 3.27 10.29 30.82
C ARG A 292 2.46 9.98 29.55
N PHE A 293 3.10 9.44 28.53
CA PHE A 293 2.42 9.09 27.27
C PHE A 293 1.71 7.75 27.43
N ARG A 294 0.49 7.68 26.91
CA ARG A 294 -0.23 6.44 26.72
C ARG A 294 -0.01 5.98 25.28
N LEU A 295 0.38 4.72 25.14
CA LEU A 295 0.43 4.08 23.81
C LEU A 295 -0.96 3.56 23.48
N LEU A 296 -1.38 3.79 22.27
CA LEU A 296 -2.63 3.26 21.69
C LEU A 296 -2.25 2.13 20.74
#